data_0ef780fd54a89eb9313adc66f167c669
#
_entry.id   0ef780fd54a89eb9313adc66f167c669
#
_cell.length_a   1.000
_cell.length_b   1.000
_cell.length_c   1.000
_cell.angle_alpha   90.00
_cell.angle_beta   90.00
_cell.angle_gamma   90.00
#
_symmetry.space_group_name_H-M   'P 1'
#
loop_
_entity.id
_entity.type
_entity.pdbx_description
1 polymer ?
#
loop_
_entity_poly.entity_id
_entity_poly.type
_entity_poly.pdbx_seq_one_letter_code
_entity_poly.pdbx_strand_id
1 'polypeptide(L)'
;MKIGILTYHYGYNFGGVLQCYALQQTLKDLGYNDVHVINCIPSRLKFYLGGIPRKRQLSTIYDWYLRARYGKQCRKAFNDFREEFLSQTKFIKRSALPQNINNFDALIVGSDQIWNFREQSNGMFFLNWEPQFKGKKIAYAPCCGKNEVNENYRKQLEKALNDFDVLSVRNFETLSFVKGIIGKSPQIVPDPTCLYNFKELIDSKKLINENYIFTYILGNDINGSNAKAISLLKEKFPGRKVIASVIAYSNPKKISWADEIIYDLSPIEWLSMIQHADLVFTDSFHGTIFSMKFNVPFITYYAEERRKARFLELQAQFDISENIVSNLDQIKSFEPKYRNFDKQFMELSTFGRTFLKEALG
;
A
#
# COMPACT_ATOMS: atom_id res chain seq x y z
N MET A 1 -7.43 24.45 10.62
CA MET A 1 -6.82 24.10 9.31
C MET A 1 -7.58 22.93 8.72
N LYS A 2 -8.11 23.08 7.52
CA LYS A 2 -8.80 22.04 6.77
C LYS A 2 -7.83 21.36 5.81
N ILE A 3 -7.58 20.05 5.99
CA ILE A 3 -6.56 19.30 5.27
C ILE A 3 -7.22 18.27 4.35
N GLY A 4 -6.79 18.25 3.09
CA GLY A 4 -7.18 17.23 2.13
C GLY A 4 -6.05 16.23 1.88
N ILE A 5 -6.35 14.93 1.95
CA ILE A 5 -5.43 13.85 1.60
C ILE A 5 -5.76 13.33 0.21
N LEU A 6 -4.80 13.34 -0.70
CA LEU A 6 -4.94 12.83 -2.06
C LEU A 6 -4.00 11.65 -2.28
N THR A 7 -4.55 10.44 -2.22
CA THR A 7 -3.79 9.18 -2.33
C THR A 7 -4.64 8.06 -2.93
N TYR A 8 -4.04 6.87 -3.08
CA TYR A 8 -4.77 5.64 -3.44
C TYR A 8 -5.58 5.14 -2.24
N HIS A 9 -6.86 5.49 -2.18
CA HIS A 9 -7.80 5.04 -1.15
C HIS A 9 -8.93 4.17 -1.70
N TYR A 10 -9.18 4.22 -2.99
CA TYR A 10 -10.31 3.60 -3.68
C TYR A 10 -10.04 2.18 -4.18
N GLY A 11 -8.80 1.71 -4.15
CA GLY A 11 -8.43 0.36 -4.56
C GLY A 11 -8.89 -0.70 -3.56
N TYR A 12 -8.80 -1.96 -3.99
CA TYR A 12 -9.06 -3.13 -3.15
C TYR A 12 -7.74 -3.79 -2.76
N ASN A 13 -6.80 -2.98 -2.27
CA ASN A 13 -5.50 -3.37 -1.77
C ASN A 13 -5.41 -2.95 -0.30
N PHE A 14 -5.17 -3.90 0.59
CA PHE A 14 -5.16 -3.67 2.04
C PHE A 14 -4.17 -2.58 2.43
N GLY A 15 -2.93 -2.67 1.95
CA GLY A 15 -1.92 -1.66 2.25
C GLY A 15 -2.27 -0.27 1.75
N GLY A 16 -2.83 -0.16 0.53
CA GLY A 16 -3.23 1.12 -0.05
C GLY A 16 -4.32 1.83 0.76
N VAL A 17 -5.29 1.07 1.30
CA VAL A 17 -6.36 1.65 2.14
C VAL A 17 -5.85 1.95 3.55
N LEU A 18 -5.06 1.05 4.13
CA LEU A 18 -4.54 1.20 5.49
C LEU A 18 -3.49 2.33 5.60
N GLN A 19 -2.67 2.59 4.58
CA GLN A 19 -1.78 3.75 4.59
C GLN A 19 -2.55 5.07 4.56
N CYS A 20 -3.66 5.12 3.81
CA CYS A 20 -4.55 6.28 3.77
C CYS A 20 -5.19 6.53 5.14
N TYR A 21 -5.73 5.47 5.76
CA TYR A 21 -6.27 5.51 7.12
C TYR A 21 -5.23 5.98 8.14
N ALA A 22 -4.03 5.39 8.10
CA ALA A 22 -2.95 5.74 9.01
C ALA A 22 -2.56 7.22 8.91
N LEU A 23 -2.44 7.76 7.69
CA LEU A 23 -2.14 9.18 7.50
C LEU A 23 -3.22 10.06 8.07
N GLN A 24 -4.51 9.75 7.81
CA GLN A 24 -5.63 10.52 8.34
C GLN A 24 -5.68 10.47 9.87
N GLN A 25 -5.51 9.32 10.50
CA GLN A 25 -5.51 9.20 11.96
C GLN A 25 -4.28 9.90 12.58
N THR A 26 -3.10 9.74 11.97
CA THR A 26 -1.90 10.45 12.43
C THR A 26 -2.09 11.96 12.46
N LEU A 27 -2.71 12.53 11.43
CA LEU A 27 -3.02 13.97 11.41
C LEU A 27 -4.01 14.36 12.50
N LYS A 28 -5.04 13.55 12.74
CA LYS A 28 -6.00 13.77 13.84
C LYS A 28 -5.30 13.71 15.20
N ASP A 29 -4.43 12.73 15.42
CA ASP A 29 -3.63 12.61 16.65
C ASP A 29 -2.68 13.80 16.86
N LEU A 30 -2.26 14.47 15.79
CA LEU A 30 -1.47 15.70 15.83
C LEU A 30 -2.30 16.96 16.11
N GLY A 31 -3.63 16.81 16.28
CA GLY A 31 -4.55 17.89 16.62
C GLY A 31 -5.27 18.53 15.41
N TYR A 32 -5.10 18.00 14.21
CA TYR A 32 -5.83 18.46 13.02
C TYR A 32 -7.16 17.74 12.89
N ASN A 33 -8.26 18.35 13.35
CA ASN A 33 -9.57 17.68 13.39
C ASN A 33 -10.34 17.69 12.06
N ASP A 34 -10.06 18.65 11.17
CA ASP A 34 -10.75 18.81 9.87
C ASP A 34 -9.90 18.20 8.74
N VAL A 35 -9.77 16.87 8.75
CA VAL A 35 -8.97 16.10 7.80
C VAL A 35 -9.86 15.20 6.94
N HIS A 36 -9.81 15.37 5.62
CA HIS A 36 -10.63 14.63 4.68
C HIS A 36 -9.80 13.95 3.59
N VAL A 37 -10.13 12.71 3.30
CA VAL A 37 -9.63 12.03 2.10
C VAL A 37 -10.41 12.54 0.89
N ILE A 38 -9.72 13.04 -0.11
CA ILE A 38 -10.32 13.54 -1.35
C ILE A 38 -10.83 12.35 -2.19
N ASN A 39 -12.13 12.14 -2.21
CA ASN A 39 -12.75 11.04 -2.94
C ASN A 39 -12.81 11.34 -4.44
N CYS A 40 -11.67 11.20 -5.10
CA CYS A 40 -11.50 11.37 -6.54
C CYS A 40 -10.81 10.15 -7.14
N ILE A 41 -11.47 9.48 -8.08
CA ILE A 41 -10.97 8.24 -8.70
C ILE A 41 -10.55 8.53 -10.14
N PRO A 42 -9.28 8.28 -10.52
CA PRO A 42 -8.83 8.40 -11.90
C PRO A 42 -9.64 7.52 -12.86
N SER A 43 -10.02 8.07 -14.00
CA SER A 43 -10.96 7.41 -14.95
C SER A 43 -10.44 6.04 -15.46
N ARG A 44 -9.11 5.88 -15.58
CA ARG A 44 -8.51 4.62 -16.04
C ARG A 44 -8.65 3.49 -15.02
N LEU A 45 -8.73 3.81 -13.74
CA LEU A 45 -8.83 2.82 -12.67
C LEU A 45 -10.25 2.32 -12.43
N LYS A 46 -11.27 2.98 -12.98
CA LYS A 46 -12.67 2.49 -12.95
C LYS A 46 -12.82 1.09 -13.54
N PHE A 47 -11.96 0.73 -14.52
CA PHE A 47 -11.93 -0.62 -15.10
C PHE A 47 -11.50 -1.68 -14.08
N TYR A 48 -10.44 -1.40 -13.29
CA TYR A 48 -9.97 -2.32 -12.24
C TYR A 48 -10.95 -2.46 -11.07
N LEU A 49 -11.88 -1.53 -10.95
CA LEU A 49 -12.91 -1.51 -9.91
C LEU A 49 -14.18 -2.30 -10.28
N GLY A 50 -14.14 -3.11 -11.34
CA GLY A 50 -15.25 -3.98 -11.74
C GLY A 50 -15.89 -3.64 -13.09
N GLY A 51 -15.24 -2.81 -13.89
CA GLY A 51 -15.70 -2.47 -15.24
C GLY A 51 -15.61 -3.67 -16.22
N ILE A 52 -16.48 -3.68 -17.23
CA ILE A 52 -16.52 -4.71 -18.28
C ILE A 52 -15.23 -4.62 -19.14
N PRO A 53 -14.59 -5.75 -19.49
CA PRO A 53 -13.38 -5.75 -20.30
C PRO A 53 -13.67 -5.19 -21.72
N ARG A 54 -12.78 -4.31 -22.19
CA ARG A 54 -12.88 -3.76 -23.55
C ARG A 54 -12.58 -4.81 -24.64
N LYS A 55 -11.72 -5.79 -24.33
CA LYS A 55 -11.40 -6.91 -25.24
C LYS A 55 -12.32 -8.10 -24.91
N ARG A 56 -13.09 -8.57 -25.89
CA ARG A 56 -14.04 -9.68 -25.74
C ARG A 56 -13.44 -11.04 -26.15
N GLN A 57 -12.24 -11.36 -25.72
CA GLN A 57 -11.68 -12.71 -25.85
C GLN A 57 -12.29 -13.63 -24.78
N LEU A 58 -12.55 -14.89 -25.09
CA LEU A 58 -13.18 -15.85 -24.18
C LEU A 58 -12.42 -15.98 -22.84
N SER A 59 -11.09 -16.01 -22.89
CA SER A 59 -10.24 -16.02 -21.69
C SER A 59 -10.45 -14.77 -20.83
N THR A 60 -10.53 -13.60 -21.45
CA THR A 60 -10.74 -12.32 -20.76
C THR A 60 -12.11 -12.22 -20.11
N ILE A 61 -13.16 -12.78 -20.80
CA ILE A 61 -14.53 -12.84 -20.26
C ILE A 61 -14.58 -13.80 -19.06
N TYR A 62 -13.92 -14.94 -19.15
CA TYR A 62 -13.86 -15.93 -18.08
C TYR A 62 -13.12 -15.39 -16.84
N ASP A 63 -11.97 -14.76 -17.03
CA ASP A 63 -11.23 -14.08 -15.94
C ASP A 63 -12.05 -12.96 -15.32
N TRP A 64 -12.79 -12.20 -16.13
CA TRP A 64 -13.70 -11.17 -15.64
C TRP A 64 -14.83 -11.77 -14.81
N TYR A 65 -15.45 -12.88 -15.28
CA TYR A 65 -16.50 -13.58 -14.54
C TYR A 65 -16.00 -14.07 -13.18
N LEU A 66 -14.81 -14.68 -13.12
CA LEU A 66 -14.23 -15.14 -11.86
C LEU A 66 -13.99 -13.96 -10.90
N ARG A 67 -13.43 -12.87 -11.41
CA ARG A 67 -13.19 -11.65 -10.61
C ARG A 67 -14.51 -10.99 -10.17
N ALA A 68 -15.53 -11.00 -11.02
CA ALA A 68 -16.84 -10.46 -10.66
C ALA A 68 -17.49 -11.28 -9.55
N ARG A 69 -17.42 -12.62 -9.67
CA ARG A 69 -18.00 -13.56 -8.70
C ARG A 69 -17.33 -13.47 -7.35
N TYR A 70 -16.01 -13.69 -7.32
CA TYR A 70 -15.24 -13.76 -6.06
C TYR A 70 -14.89 -12.37 -5.50
N GLY A 71 -14.75 -11.38 -6.36
CA GLY A 71 -14.41 -10.03 -5.94
C GLY A 71 -15.57 -9.22 -5.36
N LYS A 72 -16.82 -9.69 -5.44
CA LYS A 72 -17.98 -8.93 -4.93
C LYS A 72 -17.94 -8.73 -3.42
N GLN A 73 -17.66 -9.80 -2.67
CA GLN A 73 -17.56 -9.77 -1.21
C GLN A 73 -16.38 -8.93 -0.75
N CYS A 74 -15.20 -9.14 -1.35
CA CYS A 74 -14.02 -8.31 -1.11
C CYS A 74 -14.32 -6.82 -1.33
N ARG A 75 -14.98 -6.46 -2.45
CA ARG A 75 -15.35 -5.06 -2.72
C ARG A 75 -16.28 -4.49 -1.66
N LYS A 76 -17.24 -5.29 -1.17
CA LYS A 76 -18.15 -4.87 -0.10
C LYS A 76 -17.36 -4.57 1.17
N ALA A 77 -16.52 -5.49 1.64
CA ALA A 77 -15.72 -5.33 2.86
C ALA A 77 -14.81 -4.07 2.81
N PHE A 78 -14.20 -3.78 1.66
CA PHE A 78 -13.42 -2.55 1.49
C PHE A 78 -14.27 -1.28 1.43
N ASN A 79 -15.48 -1.34 0.86
CA ASN A 79 -16.39 -0.19 0.83
C ASN A 79 -16.90 0.12 2.24
N ASP A 80 -17.35 -0.91 2.96
CA ASP A 80 -17.80 -0.78 4.34
C ASP A 80 -16.70 -0.16 5.22
N PHE A 81 -15.45 -0.64 5.11
CA PHE A 81 -14.32 -0.05 5.82
C PHE A 81 -14.12 1.44 5.46
N ARG A 82 -14.18 1.80 4.18
CA ARG A 82 -14.01 3.20 3.77
C ARG A 82 -15.12 4.11 4.29
N GLU A 83 -16.37 3.62 4.29
CA GLU A 83 -17.52 4.38 4.78
C GLU A 83 -17.46 4.57 6.30
N GLU A 84 -16.98 3.57 7.03
CA GLU A 84 -16.93 3.61 8.49
C GLU A 84 -15.68 4.35 9.02
N PHE A 85 -14.51 4.10 8.44
CA PHE A 85 -13.23 4.52 9.02
C PHE A 85 -12.57 5.72 8.33
N LEU A 86 -12.95 6.07 7.09
CA LEU A 86 -12.37 7.21 6.40
C LEU A 86 -13.34 8.40 6.35
N SER A 87 -12.91 9.54 6.90
CA SER A 87 -13.59 10.81 6.64
C SER A 87 -13.31 11.25 5.22
N GLN A 88 -14.24 11.01 4.30
CA GLN A 88 -14.09 11.30 2.89
C GLN A 88 -14.91 12.51 2.45
N THR A 89 -14.43 13.24 1.45
CA THR A 89 -15.30 14.18 0.72
C THR A 89 -16.39 13.42 -0.03
N LYS A 90 -17.47 14.10 -0.42
CA LYS A 90 -18.35 13.57 -1.48
C LYS A 90 -17.51 13.23 -2.71
N PHE A 91 -17.97 12.27 -3.51
CA PHE A 91 -17.29 11.91 -4.75
C PHE A 91 -17.10 13.12 -5.68
N ILE A 92 -15.87 13.38 -6.08
CA ILE A 92 -15.50 14.50 -6.95
C ILE A 92 -15.05 13.92 -8.31
N LYS A 93 -15.71 14.34 -9.38
CA LYS A 93 -15.21 14.06 -10.74
C LYS A 93 -13.87 14.77 -10.92
N ARG A 94 -12.92 14.13 -11.59
CA ARG A 94 -11.59 14.71 -11.81
C ARG A 94 -11.61 16.10 -12.45
N SER A 95 -12.49 16.32 -13.42
CA SER A 95 -12.65 17.65 -14.06
C SER A 95 -13.15 18.74 -13.13
N ALA A 96 -13.82 18.36 -12.03
CA ALA A 96 -14.33 19.28 -11.01
C ALA A 96 -13.40 19.37 -9.78
N LEU A 97 -12.29 18.61 -9.76
CA LEU A 97 -11.38 18.58 -8.63
C LEU A 97 -10.85 19.97 -8.27
N PRO A 98 -10.32 20.79 -9.20
CA PRO A 98 -9.76 22.10 -8.88
C PRO A 98 -10.72 23.01 -8.14
N GLN A 99 -12.00 23.05 -8.57
CA GLN A 99 -13.02 23.92 -7.95
C GLN A 99 -13.47 23.42 -6.57
N ASN A 100 -13.47 22.10 -6.36
CA ASN A 100 -13.99 21.50 -5.11
C ASN A 100 -13.00 21.47 -3.97
N ILE A 101 -11.70 21.69 -4.25
CA ILE A 101 -10.65 21.66 -3.22
C ILE A 101 -10.16 23.04 -2.79
N ASN A 102 -10.65 24.11 -3.41
CA ASN A 102 -10.19 25.50 -3.10
C ASN A 102 -10.50 25.96 -1.66
N ASN A 103 -11.36 25.23 -0.95
CA ASN A 103 -11.70 25.50 0.44
C ASN A 103 -10.84 24.72 1.45
N PHE A 104 -9.82 24.00 1.00
CA PHE A 104 -8.81 23.41 1.85
C PHE A 104 -7.65 24.37 2.09
N ASP A 105 -7.11 24.36 3.31
CA ASP A 105 -5.93 25.14 3.67
C ASP A 105 -4.64 24.45 3.23
N ALA A 106 -4.63 23.10 3.26
CA ALA A 106 -3.51 22.29 2.82
C ALA A 106 -3.97 21.03 2.08
N LEU A 107 -3.17 20.59 1.10
CA LEU A 107 -3.30 19.28 0.45
C LEU A 107 -2.05 18.46 0.72
N ILE A 108 -2.24 17.25 1.21
CA ILE A 108 -1.18 16.24 1.38
C ILE A 108 -1.35 15.18 0.31
N VAL A 109 -0.34 15.04 -0.53
CA VAL A 109 -0.27 14.03 -1.59
C VAL A 109 0.61 12.88 -1.12
N GLY A 110 0.10 11.68 -1.14
CA GLY A 110 0.85 10.49 -0.69
C GLY A 110 0.11 9.74 0.41
N SER A 111 0.61 8.64 0.80
CA SER A 111 1.79 7.87 0.41
C SER A 111 1.51 6.96 -0.79
N ASP A 112 2.30 5.89 -0.90
CA ASP A 112 2.22 4.82 -1.88
C ASP A 112 2.70 5.23 -3.29
N GLN A 113 2.54 4.34 -4.28
CA GLN A 113 3.05 4.50 -5.65
C GLN A 113 2.23 5.47 -6.50
N ILE A 114 1.79 6.56 -5.93
CA ILE A 114 0.97 7.55 -6.63
C ILE A 114 1.73 8.29 -7.73
N TRP A 115 3.06 8.30 -7.69
CA TRP A 115 3.92 8.88 -8.72
C TRP A 115 4.42 7.83 -9.73
N ASN A 116 3.74 6.68 -9.81
CA ASN A 116 4.01 5.68 -10.83
C ASN A 116 3.52 6.16 -12.21
N PHE A 117 4.46 6.48 -13.11
CA PHE A 117 4.16 7.05 -14.44
C PHE A 117 3.45 6.09 -15.39
N ARG A 118 3.52 4.78 -15.16
CA ARG A 118 2.75 3.80 -15.95
C ARG A 118 1.25 3.87 -15.69
N GLU A 119 0.87 4.27 -14.49
CA GLU A 119 -0.52 4.40 -14.07
C GLU A 119 -1.08 5.80 -14.27
N GLN A 120 -0.37 6.66 -14.99
CA GLN A 120 -0.59 8.09 -15.21
C GLN A 120 -2.01 8.55 -14.90
N SER A 121 -2.18 9.09 -13.71
CA SER A 121 -3.36 9.83 -13.30
C SER A 121 -3.36 11.25 -13.87
N ASN A 122 -2.66 11.49 -14.98
CA ASN A 122 -2.52 12.76 -15.70
C ASN A 122 -2.25 13.95 -14.76
N GLY A 123 -1.24 13.86 -13.93
CA GLY A 123 -0.83 14.96 -13.05
C GLY A 123 -1.67 15.18 -11.80
N MET A 124 -2.70 14.35 -11.53
CA MET A 124 -3.56 14.53 -10.35
C MET A 124 -2.75 14.53 -9.04
N PHE A 125 -1.84 13.59 -8.88
CA PHE A 125 -1.00 13.49 -7.69
C PHE A 125 0.25 14.38 -7.70
N PHE A 126 0.42 15.18 -8.75
CA PHE A 126 1.40 16.25 -8.80
C PHE A 126 0.75 17.63 -8.59
N LEU A 127 -0.56 17.66 -8.30
CA LEU A 127 -1.36 18.87 -8.14
C LEU A 127 -1.24 19.84 -9.34
N ASN A 128 -0.94 19.28 -10.52
CA ASN A 128 -0.73 20.03 -11.75
C ASN A 128 -2.04 20.15 -12.55
N TRP A 129 -2.86 21.13 -12.18
CA TRP A 129 -4.12 21.49 -12.85
C TRP A 129 -4.40 22.99 -12.79
N GLU A 130 -5.36 23.45 -13.55
CA GLU A 130 -5.83 24.83 -13.54
C GLU A 130 -7.34 24.89 -13.14
N PRO A 131 -7.76 25.87 -12.33
CA PRO A 131 -6.91 26.84 -11.61
C PRO A 131 -6.02 26.14 -10.57
N GLN A 132 -4.85 26.71 -10.31
CA GLN A 132 -3.93 26.15 -9.33
C GLN A 132 -4.52 26.24 -7.90
N PHE A 133 -4.24 25.21 -7.12
CA PHE A 133 -4.53 25.23 -5.69
C PHE A 133 -3.64 26.27 -4.98
N LYS A 134 -4.25 27.12 -4.16
CA LYS A 134 -3.56 28.21 -3.48
C LYS A 134 -3.16 27.92 -2.03
N GLY A 135 -3.68 26.83 -1.46
CA GLY A 135 -3.28 26.40 -0.12
C GLY A 135 -1.92 25.69 -0.13
N LYS A 136 -1.48 25.25 1.04
CA LYS A 136 -0.18 24.58 1.23
C LYS A 136 -0.15 23.21 0.53
N LYS A 137 0.87 22.94 -0.27
CA LYS A 137 1.07 21.71 -1.06
C LYS A 137 2.17 20.88 -0.42
N ILE A 138 1.83 19.71 0.08
CA ILE A 138 2.76 18.84 0.80
C ILE A 138 2.78 17.47 0.11
N ALA A 139 3.96 16.97 -0.20
CA ALA A 139 4.16 15.58 -0.61
C ALA A 139 4.68 14.77 0.58
N TYR A 140 3.89 13.80 1.05
CA TYR A 140 4.27 12.92 2.14
C TYR A 140 4.48 11.49 1.65
N ALA A 141 5.71 11.03 1.65
CA ALA A 141 6.10 9.66 1.30
C ALA A 141 5.53 9.09 -0.03
N PRO A 142 5.30 9.87 -1.10
CA PRO A 142 4.98 9.26 -2.38
C PRO A 142 6.16 8.43 -2.88
N CYS A 143 5.89 7.41 -3.69
CA CYS A 143 6.93 6.74 -4.44
C CYS A 143 6.58 6.59 -5.92
N CYS A 144 7.61 6.60 -6.75
CA CYS A 144 7.53 6.36 -8.18
C CYS A 144 7.79 4.88 -8.49
N GLY A 145 7.30 4.43 -9.62
CA GLY A 145 7.73 3.17 -10.21
C GLY A 145 8.94 3.39 -11.12
N LYS A 146 9.07 2.62 -12.20
CA LYS A 146 10.11 2.85 -13.22
C LYS A 146 10.07 4.28 -13.78
N ASN A 147 11.24 4.88 -13.88
CA ASN A 147 11.47 6.31 -13.99
C ASN A 147 11.83 6.80 -15.40
N GLU A 148 11.40 6.11 -16.44
CA GLU A 148 11.60 6.60 -17.81
C GLU A 148 10.54 7.65 -18.14
N VAL A 149 10.96 8.90 -18.21
CA VAL A 149 10.11 10.06 -18.54
C VAL A 149 10.65 10.71 -19.80
N ASN A 150 9.78 10.95 -20.79
CA ASN A 150 10.19 11.70 -21.97
C ASN A 150 10.42 13.18 -21.63
N GLU A 151 11.19 13.89 -22.45
CA GLU A 151 11.65 15.26 -22.17
C GLU A 151 10.50 16.27 -21.99
N ASN A 152 9.41 16.14 -22.77
CA ASN A 152 8.27 17.05 -22.66
C ASN A 152 7.53 16.88 -21.32
N TYR A 153 7.42 15.64 -20.85
CA TYR A 153 6.80 15.35 -19.55
C TYR A 153 7.72 15.73 -18.39
N ARG A 154 9.05 15.61 -18.58
CA ARG A 154 10.06 16.05 -17.62
C ARG A 154 9.91 17.52 -17.23
N LYS A 155 9.74 18.42 -18.21
CA LYS A 155 9.52 19.85 -17.95
C LYS A 155 8.24 20.13 -17.17
N GLN A 156 7.18 19.37 -17.45
CA GLN A 156 5.92 19.48 -16.69
C GLN A 156 6.10 19.01 -15.24
N LEU A 157 6.84 17.93 -15.02
CA LEU A 157 7.16 17.43 -13.69
C LEU A 157 8.05 18.38 -12.91
N GLU A 158 9.05 18.99 -13.56
CA GLU A 158 9.93 19.97 -12.94
C GLU A 158 9.12 21.14 -12.38
N LYS A 159 8.19 21.70 -13.17
CA LYS A 159 7.29 22.74 -12.72
C LYS A 159 6.44 22.27 -11.55
N ALA A 160 5.81 21.10 -11.67
CA ALA A 160 4.91 20.57 -10.64
C ALA A 160 5.62 20.24 -9.33
N LEU A 161 6.82 19.64 -9.39
CA LEU A 161 7.61 19.31 -8.20
C LEU A 161 8.15 20.54 -7.49
N ASN A 162 8.53 21.60 -8.24
CA ASN A 162 8.95 22.87 -7.64
C ASN A 162 7.81 23.67 -7.01
N ASP A 163 6.54 23.34 -7.32
CA ASP A 163 5.35 23.99 -6.80
C ASP A 163 4.86 23.40 -5.45
N PHE A 164 5.51 22.36 -4.95
CA PHE A 164 5.27 21.88 -3.60
C PHE A 164 6.00 22.75 -2.57
N ASP A 165 5.28 23.16 -1.52
CA ASP A 165 5.87 23.91 -0.41
C ASP A 165 6.79 23.03 0.43
N VAL A 166 6.37 21.75 0.65
CA VAL A 166 7.15 20.73 1.37
C VAL A 166 7.15 19.44 0.58
N LEU A 167 8.34 18.91 0.33
CA LEU A 167 8.54 17.72 -0.49
C LEU A 167 9.29 16.64 0.29
N SER A 168 8.65 15.51 0.50
CA SER A 168 9.29 14.28 0.96
C SER A 168 9.00 13.12 0.02
N VAL A 169 9.73 12.03 0.18
CA VAL A 169 9.57 10.79 -0.59
C VAL A 169 9.71 9.58 0.34
N ARG A 170 9.27 8.40 -0.11
CA ARG A 170 9.34 7.21 0.71
C ARG A 170 10.69 6.48 0.60
N ASN A 171 11.36 6.53 -0.54
CA ASN A 171 12.54 5.70 -0.82
C ASN A 171 13.61 6.39 -1.66
N PHE A 172 14.80 5.79 -1.66
CA PHE A 172 15.96 6.29 -2.41
C PHE A 172 15.75 6.35 -3.92
N GLU A 173 14.98 5.42 -4.50
CA GLU A 173 14.67 5.42 -5.93
C GLU A 173 13.89 6.69 -6.30
N THR A 174 12.88 7.04 -5.51
CA THR A 174 12.08 8.25 -5.70
C THR A 174 12.89 9.52 -5.38
N LEU A 175 13.75 9.48 -4.36
CA LEU A 175 14.68 10.58 -4.06
C LEU A 175 15.59 10.86 -5.27
N SER A 176 16.22 9.83 -5.80
CA SER A 176 17.12 9.95 -6.97
C SER A 176 16.39 10.49 -8.19
N PHE A 177 15.15 10.03 -8.40
CA PHE A 177 14.28 10.51 -9.47
C PHE A 177 13.96 12.00 -9.32
N VAL A 178 13.47 12.43 -8.15
CA VAL A 178 13.14 13.84 -7.89
C VAL A 178 14.38 14.73 -8.00
N LYS A 179 15.49 14.31 -7.37
CA LYS A 179 16.77 15.03 -7.46
C LYS A 179 17.24 15.19 -8.91
N GLY A 180 17.08 14.15 -9.73
CA GLY A 180 17.43 14.18 -11.15
C GLY A 180 16.56 15.16 -11.96
N ILE A 181 15.37 15.54 -11.50
CA ILE A 181 14.47 16.47 -12.20
C ILE A 181 14.68 17.91 -11.72
N ILE A 182 14.65 18.14 -10.40
CA ILE A 182 14.64 19.51 -9.83
C ILE A 182 15.95 19.90 -9.14
N GLY A 183 16.95 19.03 -9.10
CA GLY A 183 18.22 19.28 -8.41
C GLY A 183 18.16 19.30 -6.89
N LYS A 184 16.97 19.28 -6.28
CA LYS A 184 16.76 19.27 -4.83
C LYS A 184 16.65 17.85 -4.30
N SER A 185 17.15 17.59 -3.10
CA SER A 185 17.05 16.29 -2.43
C SER A 185 15.91 16.34 -1.40
N PRO A 186 14.73 15.76 -1.68
CA PRO A 186 13.66 15.67 -0.69
C PRO A 186 14.07 14.75 0.47
N GLN A 187 13.45 14.97 1.64
CA GLN A 187 13.65 14.11 2.80
C GLN A 187 12.97 12.75 2.57
N ILE A 188 13.64 11.65 2.96
CA ILE A 188 13.00 10.33 3.02
C ILE A 188 12.25 10.24 4.33
N VAL A 189 10.94 9.93 4.26
CA VAL A 189 10.07 9.75 5.43
C VAL A 189 9.39 8.38 5.36
N PRO A 190 9.03 7.79 6.51
CA PRO A 190 8.42 6.47 6.54
C PRO A 190 7.01 6.45 5.95
N ASP A 191 6.60 5.26 5.49
CA ASP A 191 5.20 5.04 5.10
C ASP A 191 4.25 5.36 6.27
N PRO A 192 3.07 5.94 6.04
CA PRO A 192 2.10 6.25 7.09
C PRO A 192 1.74 5.06 7.98
N THR A 193 1.79 3.84 7.47
CA THR A 193 1.54 2.64 8.28
C THR A 193 2.56 2.46 9.41
N CYS A 194 3.73 3.10 9.33
CA CYS A 194 4.69 3.14 10.44
C CYS A 194 4.29 4.13 11.54
N LEU A 195 3.43 5.12 11.25
CA LEU A 195 3.10 6.22 12.16
C LEU A 195 1.95 5.93 13.13
N TYR A 196 1.06 5.01 12.76
CA TYR A 196 -0.16 4.71 13.51
C TYR A 196 -0.09 3.36 14.22
N ASN A 197 -0.64 3.31 15.44
CA ASN A 197 -0.75 2.05 16.20
C ASN A 197 -2.03 1.31 15.80
N PHE A 198 -1.90 0.27 14.98
CA PHE A 198 -3.03 -0.52 14.52
C PHE A 198 -3.52 -1.56 15.55
N LYS A 199 -2.77 -1.81 16.64
CA LYS A 199 -3.15 -2.82 17.64
C LYS A 199 -4.50 -2.53 18.28
N GLU A 200 -4.86 -1.24 18.43
CA GLU A 200 -6.15 -0.82 19.00
C GLU A 200 -7.33 -0.99 18.04
N LEU A 201 -7.06 -1.13 16.74
CA LEU A 201 -8.08 -1.33 15.71
C LEU A 201 -8.50 -2.80 15.59
N ILE A 202 -7.68 -3.72 16.07
CA ILE A 202 -7.86 -5.16 15.90
C ILE A 202 -8.51 -5.72 17.17
N ASP A 203 -9.61 -6.44 16.99
CA ASP A 203 -10.20 -7.23 18.06
C ASP A 203 -9.19 -8.31 18.51
N SER A 204 -9.08 -8.51 19.83
CA SER A 204 -8.26 -9.59 20.40
C SER A 204 -8.74 -10.99 20.02
N LYS A 205 -9.97 -11.13 19.53
CA LYS A 205 -10.55 -12.41 19.12
C LYS A 205 -9.95 -12.88 17.80
N LYS A 206 -9.38 -14.08 17.83
CA LYS A 206 -8.92 -14.76 16.62
C LYS A 206 -10.10 -15.05 15.68
N LEU A 207 -9.94 -14.77 14.39
CA LEU A 207 -10.91 -15.15 13.36
C LEU A 207 -10.87 -16.65 13.10
N ILE A 208 -9.71 -17.27 13.28
CA ILE A 208 -9.47 -18.71 13.09
C ILE A 208 -8.77 -19.24 14.33
N ASN A 209 -9.31 -20.30 14.91
CA ASN A 209 -8.76 -20.89 16.14
C ASN A 209 -7.59 -21.86 15.90
N GLU A 210 -7.48 -22.37 14.68
CA GLU A 210 -6.41 -23.29 14.27
C GLU A 210 -5.08 -22.53 14.08
N ASN A 211 -3.96 -23.25 14.15
CA ASN A 211 -2.65 -22.73 13.78
C ASN A 211 -2.52 -22.63 12.26
N TYR A 212 -2.00 -21.53 11.75
CA TYR A 212 -1.94 -21.32 10.30
C TYR A 212 -0.73 -20.50 9.83
N ILE A 213 -0.38 -20.75 8.59
CA ILE A 213 0.49 -19.89 7.78
C ILE A 213 -0.41 -18.97 6.97
N PHE A 214 -0.27 -17.66 7.13
CA PHE A 214 -1.02 -16.69 6.36
C PHE A 214 -0.27 -16.25 5.11
N THR A 215 -0.96 -16.19 3.98
CA THR A 215 -0.36 -15.75 2.72
C THR A 215 -1.13 -14.60 2.09
N TYR A 216 -0.38 -13.59 1.65
CA TYR A 216 -0.89 -12.47 0.88
C TYR A 216 0.09 -12.13 -0.24
N ILE A 217 -0.26 -12.54 -1.46
CA ILE A 217 0.62 -12.50 -2.63
C ILE A 217 -0.04 -11.67 -3.73
N LEU A 218 0.66 -10.66 -4.21
CA LEU A 218 0.18 -9.68 -5.19
C LEU A 218 0.79 -9.85 -6.59
N GLY A 219 1.92 -10.51 -6.67
CA GLY A 219 2.72 -10.60 -7.88
C GLY A 219 2.92 -12.01 -8.42
N ASN A 220 4.08 -12.21 -9.01
CA ASN A 220 4.48 -13.48 -9.58
C ASN A 220 5.01 -14.44 -8.49
N ASP A 221 5.00 -15.71 -8.80
CA ASP A 221 5.53 -16.75 -7.94
C ASP A 221 7.03 -16.61 -7.73
N ILE A 222 7.49 -16.97 -6.55
CA ILE A 222 8.92 -17.13 -6.27
C ILE A 222 9.51 -18.23 -7.18
N ASN A 223 10.55 -17.91 -7.93
CA ASN A 223 11.17 -18.85 -8.89
C ASN A 223 10.14 -19.64 -9.74
N GLY A 224 8.99 -19.02 -10.04
CA GLY A 224 7.90 -19.63 -10.81
C GLY A 224 7.07 -20.69 -10.07
N SER A 225 7.22 -20.83 -8.74
CA SER A 225 6.50 -21.87 -7.99
C SER A 225 6.22 -21.56 -6.51
N ASN A 226 5.16 -20.81 -6.26
CA ASN A 226 4.63 -20.67 -4.90
C ASN A 226 4.12 -22.01 -4.35
N ALA A 227 3.61 -22.90 -5.19
CA ALA A 227 3.18 -24.23 -4.76
C ALA A 227 4.33 -25.03 -4.12
N LYS A 228 5.54 -24.99 -4.72
CA LYS A 228 6.72 -25.63 -4.12
C LYS A 228 7.16 -24.94 -2.82
N ALA A 229 7.12 -23.60 -2.78
CA ALA A 229 7.43 -22.86 -1.57
C ALA A 229 6.49 -23.24 -0.42
N ILE A 230 5.19 -23.31 -0.68
CA ILE A 230 4.18 -23.72 0.30
C ILE A 230 4.36 -25.18 0.74
N SER A 231 4.70 -26.10 -0.18
CA SER A 231 5.02 -27.48 0.20
C SER A 231 6.16 -27.54 1.21
N LEU A 232 7.25 -26.81 0.95
CA LEU A 232 8.39 -26.73 1.87
C LEU A 232 8.00 -26.14 3.24
N LEU A 233 7.13 -25.12 3.23
CA LEU A 233 6.65 -24.52 4.48
C LEU A 233 5.76 -25.49 5.27
N LYS A 234 4.90 -26.29 4.61
CA LYS A 234 4.12 -27.35 5.26
C LYS A 234 4.96 -28.44 5.88
N GLU A 235 6.05 -28.86 5.20
CA GLU A 235 7.02 -29.81 5.74
C GLU A 235 7.73 -29.27 6.97
N LYS A 236 8.11 -27.97 6.95
CA LYS A 236 8.81 -27.30 8.03
C LYS A 236 7.90 -26.97 9.23
N PHE A 237 6.63 -26.68 8.95
CA PHE A 237 5.63 -26.30 9.95
C PHE A 237 4.44 -27.28 9.93
N PRO A 238 4.62 -28.54 10.36
CA PRO A 238 3.57 -29.56 10.27
C PRO A 238 2.34 -29.17 11.10
N GLY A 239 1.17 -29.60 10.62
CA GLY A 239 -0.12 -29.36 11.30
C GLY A 239 -0.70 -27.96 11.14
N ARG A 240 -0.07 -27.06 10.37
CA ARG A 240 -0.58 -25.71 10.10
C ARG A 240 -1.34 -25.67 8.78
N LYS A 241 -2.51 -25.07 8.80
CA LYS A 241 -3.23 -24.73 7.55
C LYS A 241 -2.52 -23.60 6.82
N VAL A 242 -2.56 -23.63 5.51
CA VAL A 242 -2.13 -22.50 4.67
C VAL A 242 -3.36 -21.73 4.22
N ILE A 243 -3.52 -20.52 4.71
CA ILE A 243 -4.66 -19.66 4.43
C ILE A 243 -4.21 -18.50 3.55
N ALA A 244 -4.87 -18.33 2.40
CA ALA A 244 -4.59 -17.26 1.46
C ALA A 244 -5.68 -16.19 1.50
N SER A 245 -5.26 -14.94 1.62
CA SER A 245 -6.12 -13.80 1.36
C SER A 245 -5.88 -13.29 -0.06
N VAL A 246 -6.94 -12.84 -0.71
CA VAL A 246 -6.92 -12.37 -2.09
C VAL A 246 -7.50 -10.97 -2.22
N ILE A 247 -7.13 -10.28 -3.27
CA ILE A 247 -7.72 -9.01 -3.66
C ILE A 247 -8.82 -9.21 -4.70
N ALA A 248 -9.72 -8.25 -4.82
CA ALA A 248 -10.93 -8.32 -5.65
C ALA A 248 -10.70 -8.71 -7.13
N TYR A 249 -9.49 -8.59 -7.64
CA TYR A 249 -9.13 -8.92 -9.02
C TYR A 249 -8.15 -10.11 -9.14
N SER A 250 -7.92 -10.84 -8.05
CA SER A 250 -7.14 -12.08 -8.10
C SER A 250 -7.91 -13.21 -8.80
N ASN A 251 -7.17 -14.08 -9.50
CA ASN A 251 -7.71 -15.32 -10.00
C ASN A 251 -7.46 -16.44 -8.97
N PRO A 252 -8.52 -16.97 -8.31
CA PRO A 252 -8.35 -17.98 -7.27
C PRO A 252 -7.72 -19.30 -7.74
N LYS A 253 -7.81 -19.63 -9.03
CA LYS A 253 -7.17 -20.81 -9.58
C LYS A 253 -5.65 -20.80 -9.49
N LYS A 254 -5.05 -19.61 -9.41
CA LYS A 254 -3.59 -19.45 -9.28
C LYS A 254 -3.08 -19.68 -7.85
N ILE A 255 -3.96 -19.85 -6.90
CA ILE A 255 -3.67 -20.05 -5.47
C ILE A 255 -4.22 -21.38 -4.95
N SER A 256 -4.36 -22.39 -5.85
CA SER A 256 -4.84 -23.74 -5.52
C SER A 256 -3.94 -24.50 -4.54
N TRP A 257 -2.78 -23.98 -4.21
CA TRP A 257 -1.86 -24.50 -3.20
C TRP A 257 -2.27 -24.14 -1.76
N ALA A 258 -3.19 -23.19 -1.54
CA ALA A 258 -3.72 -22.87 -0.24
C ALA A 258 -4.77 -23.91 0.20
N ASP A 259 -4.80 -24.24 1.48
CA ASP A 259 -5.83 -25.11 2.06
C ASP A 259 -7.18 -24.39 2.16
N GLU A 260 -7.11 -23.06 2.38
CA GLU A 260 -8.28 -22.19 2.46
C GLU A 260 -8.01 -20.85 1.80
N ILE A 261 -9.02 -20.31 1.10
CA ILE A 261 -8.95 -19.00 0.46
C ILE A 261 -10.06 -18.12 0.99
N ILE A 262 -9.70 -17.01 1.62
CA ILE A 262 -10.66 -16.04 2.14
C ILE A 262 -10.76 -14.86 1.16
N TYR A 263 -11.98 -14.58 0.70
CA TYR A 263 -12.26 -13.60 -0.36
C TYR A 263 -12.80 -12.27 0.16
N ASP A 264 -13.25 -12.21 1.39
CA ASP A 264 -14.08 -11.14 1.95
C ASP A 264 -13.51 -10.49 3.20
N LEU A 265 -12.23 -10.71 3.50
CA LEU A 265 -11.60 -10.00 4.61
C LEU A 265 -11.76 -8.48 4.44
N SER A 266 -12.24 -7.84 5.48
CA SER A 266 -12.08 -6.40 5.65
C SER A 266 -10.61 -6.05 5.93
N PRO A 267 -10.19 -4.79 5.76
CA PRO A 267 -8.84 -4.38 6.15
C PRO A 267 -8.48 -4.69 7.62
N ILE A 268 -9.44 -4.61 8.54
CA ILE A 268 -9.23 -4.94 9.96
C ILE A 268 -9.06 -6.45 10.16
N GLU A 269 -9.91 -7.26 9.55
CA GLU A 269 -9.78 -8.71 9.61
C GLU A 269 -8.48 -9.20 8.98
N TRP A 270 -8.04 -8.55 7.89
CA TRP A 270 -6.74 -8.86 7.28
C TRP A 270 -5.57 -8.56 8.24
N LEU A 271 -5.62 -7.47 9.00
CA LEU A 271 -4.64 -7.20 10.06
C LEU A 271 -4.70 -8.26 11.16
N SER A 272 -5.89 -8.68 11.58
CA SER A 272 -6.09 -9.75 12.57
C SER A 272 -5.51 -11.08 12.07
N MET A 273 -5.70 -11.41 10.79
CA MET A 273 -5.10 -12.61 10.17
C MET A 273 -3.58 -12.59 10.19
N ILE A 274 -2.94 -11.43 10.01
CA ILE A 274 -1.48 -11.30 10.16
C ILE A 274 -1.09 -11.46 11.62
N GLN A 275 -1.75 -10.74 12.53
CA GLN A 275 -1.39 -10.70 13.95
C GLN A 275 -1.41 -12.08 14.62
N HIS A 276 -2.34 -12.95 14.21
CA HIS A 276 -2.55 -14.24 14.82
C HIS A 276 -1.94 -15.41 14.03
N ALA A 277 -1.24 -15.15 12.93
CA ALA A 277 -0.55 -16.18 12.16
C ALA A 277 0.69 -16.70 12.89
N ASP A 278 1.00 -17.98 12.73
CA ASP A 278 2.27 -18.56 13.17
C ASP A 278 3.44 -18.14 12.26
N LEU A 279 3.13 -17.91 10.97
CA LEU A 279 4.06 -17.42 9.95
C LEU A 279 3.29 -16.67 8.88
N VAL A 280 3.87 -15.59 8.36
CA VAL A 280 3.37 -14.89 7.17
C VAL A 280 4.32 -15.14 6.00
N PHE A 281 3.77 -15.56 4.84
CA PHE A 281 4.50 -15.69 3.59
C PHE A 281 3.91 -14.72 2.55
N THR A 282 4.70 -13.73 2.12
CA THR A 282 4.17 -12.63 1.31
C THR A 282 5.18 -12.04 0.33
N ASP A 283 4.71 -11.45 -0.79
CA ASP A 283 5.47 -10.56 -1.67
C ASP A 283 5.03 -9.09 -1.53
N SER A 284 4.23 -8.81 -0.51
CA SER A 284 3.65 -7.48 -0.28
C SER A 284 4.51 -6.66 0.68
N PHE A 285 4.84 -5.42 0.28
CA PHE A 285 5.49 -4.44 1.14
C PHE A 285 4.72 -4.22 2.44
N HIS A 286 3.41 -4.00 2.37
CA HIS A 286 2.58 -3.81 3.55
C HIS A 286 2.36 -5.10 4.34
N GLY A 287 2.30 -6.26 3.67
CA GLY A 287 2.29 -7.54 4.36
C GLY A 287 3.53 -7.71 5.25
N THR A 288 4.69 -7.33 4.74
CA THR A 288 5.95 -7.34 5.49
C THR A 288 5.94 -6.34 6.65
N ILE A 289 5.52 -5.09 6.41
CA ILE A 289 5.42 -4.07 7.47
C ILE A 289 4.52 -4.52 8.62
N PHE A 290 3.32 -5.05 8.31
CA PHE A 290 2.40 -5.48 9.36
C PHE A 290 2.87 -6.73 10.09
N SER A 291 3.57 -7.66 9.43
CA SER A 291 4.20 -8.79 10.11
C SER A 291 5.23 -8.32 11.14
N MET A 292 6.09 -7.36 10.76
CA MET A 292 7.04 -6.72 11.69
C MET A 292 6.32 -5.97 12.81
N LYS A 293 5.29 -5.20 12.48
CA LYS A 293 4.54 -4.36 13.43
C LYS A 293 3.82 -5.18 14.51
N PHE A 294 3.43 -6.39 14.18
CA PHE A 294 2.81 -7.34 15.12
C PHE A 294 3.81 -8.35 15.69
N ASN A 295 5.09 -8.23 15.34
CA ASN A 295 6.15 -9.12 15.80
C ASN A 295 5.87 -10.60 15.44
N VAL A 296 5.24 -10.84 14.28
CA VAL A 296 4.94 -12.17 13.76
C VAL A 296 6.09 -12.64 12.86
N PRO A 297 6.55 -13.89 12.96
CA PRO A 297 7.52 -14.46 12.04
C PRO A 297 7.03 -14.34 10.59
N PHE A 298 7.93 -13.99 9.66
CA PHE A 298 7.56 -13.81 8.27
C PHE A 298 8.68 -14.17 7.32
N ILE A 299 8.29 -14.59 6.14
CA ILE A 299 9.12 -14.68 4.95
C ILE A 299 8.55 -13.74 3.91
N THR A 300 9.38 -12.86 3.39
CA THR A 300 9.03 -12.01 2.27
C THR A 300 9.91 -12.30 1.05
N TYR A 301 9.37 -12.13 -0.14
CA TYR A 301 10.10 -12.34 -1.37
C TYR A 301 9.74 -11.31 -2.45
N TYR A 302 10.58 -11.20 -3.44
CA TYR A 302 10.28 -10.48 -4.68
C TYR A 302 10.63 -11.35 -5.88
N ALA A 303 9.66 -11.51 -6.79
CA ALA A 303 9.86 -12.24 -8.04
C ALA A 303 10.36 -11.34 -9.18
N GLU A 304 10.28 -10.03 -9.02
CA GLU A 304 10.64 -9.04 -10.03
C GLU A 304 11.61 -8.02 -9.47
N GLU A 305 12.73 -7.76 -10.16
CA GLU A 305 13.76 -6.78 -9.77
C GLU A 305 13.18 -5.39 -9.46
N ARG A 306 12.14 -4.97 -10.19
CA ARG A 306 11.45 -3.69 -9.92
C ARG A 306 10.81 -3.60 -8.53
N ARG A 307 10.58 -4.72 -7.84
CA ARG A 307 10.03 -4.77 -6.48
C ARG A 307 11.11 -4.82 -5.41
N LYS A 308 12.34 -5.20 -5.76
CA LYS A 308 13.48 -5.35 -4.88
C LYS A 308 13.77 -4.07 -4.07
N ALA A 309 13.77 -2.92 -4.72
CA ALA A 309 14.10 -1.64 -4.08
C ALA A 309 13.30 -1.36 -2.79
N ARG A 310 12.02 -1.76 -2.74
CA ARG A 310 11.17 -1.58 -1.56
C ARG A 310 11.58 -2.45 -0.38
N PHE A 311 12.03 -3.69 -0.67
CA PHE A 311 12.46 -4.62 0.36
C PHE A 311 13.86 -4.31 0.85
N LEU A 312 14.75 -3.83 -0.03
CA LEU A 312 16.07 -3.33 0.37
C LEU A 312 15.96 -2.11 1.30
N GLU A 313 14.96 -1.26 1.08
CA GLU A 313 14.67 -0.14 1.97
C GLU A 313 14.27 -0.64 3.38
N LEU A 314 13.32 -1.59 3.45
CA LEU A 314 12.95 -2.20 4.73
C LEU A 314 14.12 -2.93 5.38
N GLN A 315 14.93 -3.62 4.59
CA GLN A 315 16.14 -4.29 5.08
C GLN A 315 17.11 -3.30 5.74
N ALA A 316 17.32 -2.14 5.14
CA ALA A 316 18.21 -1.11 5.69
C ALA A 316 17.67 -0.50 6.99
N GLN A 317 16.35 -0.39 7.14
CA GLN A 317 15.70 0.19 8.31
C GLN A 317 15.53 -0.82 9.47
N PHE A 318 15.31 -2.10 9.17
CA PHE A 318 14.86 -3.11 10.14
C PHE A 318 15.78 -4.33 10.29
N ASP A 319 16.88 -4.41 9.54
CA ASP A 319 17.78 -5.57 9.52
C ASP A 319 17.04 -6.91 9.31
N ILE A 320 16.23 -6.98 8.26
CA ILE A 320 15.41 -8.16 7.92
C ILE A 320 16.00 -9.00 6.77
N SER A 321 17.32 -8.95 6.57
CA SER A 321 17.99 -9.65 5.46
C SER A 321 17.67 -11.14 5.41
N GLU A 322 17.61 -11.80 6.56
CA GLU A 322 17.28 -13.23 6.67
C GLU A 322 15.82 -13.56 6.32
N ASN A 323 14.93 -12.57 6.40
CA ASN A 323 13.51 -12.75 6.09
C ASN A 323 13.20 -12.55 4.60
N ILE A 324 14.15 -11.98 3.84
CA ILE A 324 13.98 -11.72 2.40
C ILE A 324 14.57 -12.88 1.62
N VAL A 325 13.73 -13.66 0.95
CA VAL A 325 14.17 -14.83 0.19
C VAL A 325 14.00 -14.60 -1.32
N SER A 326 14.85 -15.22 -2.12
CA SER A 326 14.82 -15.14 -3.58
C SER A 326 14.67 -16.51 -4.24
N ASN A 327 14.85 -17.60 -3.48
CA ASN A 327 14.79 -18.97 -4.00
C ASN A 327 14.28 -19.97 -2.95
N LEU A 328 14.00 -21.19 -3.39
CA LEU A 328 13.44 -22.24 -2.55
C LEU A 328 14.42 -22.78 -1.51
N ASP A 329 15.73 -22.74 -1.78
CA ASP A 329 16.74 -23.24 -0.83
C ASP A 329 16.83 -22.34 0.40
N GLN A 330 16.64 -21.03 0.22
CA GLN A 330 16.53 -20.09 1.35
C GLN A 330 15.29 -20.35 2.20
N ILE A 331 14.18 -20.82 1.62
CA ILE A 331 12.99 -21.25 2.37
C ILE A 331 13.30 -22.51 3.20
N LYS A 332 14.03 -23.48 2.64
CA LYS A 332 14.44 -24.67 3.38
C LYS A 332 15.30 -24.35 4.60
N SER A 333 16.22 -23.41 4.45
CA SER A 333 17.15 -22.99 5.54
C SER A 333 16.55 -21.95 6.47
N PHE A 334 15.40 -21.38 6.16
CA PHE A 334 14.77 -20.34 6.98
C PHE A 334 14.41 -20.88 8.37
N GLU A 335 14.80 -20.14 9.41
CA GLU A 335 14.38 -20.40 10.78
C GLU A 335 13.56 -19.21 11.29
N PRO A 336 12.31 -19.44 11.77
CA PRO A 336 11.47 -18.37 12.26
C PRO A 336 12.09 -17.75 13.50
N LYS A 337 12.26 -16.44 13.48
CA LYS A 337 12.75 -15.67 14.61
C LYS A 337 11.66 -14.70 15.04
N TYR A 338 11.29 -14.77 16.31
CA TYR A 338 10.46 -13.75 16.93
C TYR A 338 11.34 -12.55 17.25
N ARG A 339 11.14 -11.46 16.51
CA ARG A 339 11.88 -10.21 16.72
C ARG A 339 10.91 -9.14 17.18
N ASN A 340 11.36 -8.27 18.07
CA ASN A 340 10.61 -7.09 18.47
C ASN A 340 11.11 -5.88 17.69
N PHE A 341 10.24 -5.26 16.92
CA PHE A 341 10.49 -4.08 16.10
C PHE A 341 9.87 -2.79 16.69
N ASP A 342 9.28 -2.85 17.88
CA ASP A 342 8.52 -1.73 18.46
C ASP A 342 9.39 -0.47 18.59
N LYS A 343 10.68 -0.61 18.95
CA LYS A 343 11.61 0.53 19.06
C LYS A 343 11.80 1.22 17.71
N GLN A 344 12.08 0.48 16.65
CA GLN A 344 12.28 1.02 15.31
C GLN A 344 11.01 1.70 14.80
N PHE A 345 9.84 1.09 15.00
CA PHE A 345 8.57 1.72 14.64
C PHE A 345 8.29 2.99 15.45
N MET A 346 8.66 3.04 16.73
CA MET A 346 8.53 4.24 17.56
C MET A 346 9.43 5.38 17.03
N GLU A 347 10.67 5.10 16.67
CA GLU A 347 11.61 6.06 16.09
C GLU A 347 11.08 6.60 14.74
N LEU A 348 10.63 5.71 13.84
CA LEU A 348 10.04 6.07 12.56
C LEU A 348 8.75 6.89 12.73
N SER A 349 7.90 6.50 13.68
CA SER A 349 6.67 7.23 13.99
C SER A 349 6.97 8.64 14.49
N THR A 350 7.90 8.78 15.42
CA THR A 350 8.32 10.09 15.95
C THR A 350 8.85 10.97 14.83
N PHE A 351 9.72 10.44 13.99
CA PHE A 351 10.30 11.15 12.85
C PHE A 351 9.23 11.62 11.85
N GLY A 352 8.36 10.72 11.40
CA GLY A 352 7.31 11.07 10.42
C GLY A 352 6.26 12.04 10.97
N ARG A 353 5.91 11.91 12.26
CA ARG A 353 4.99 12.84 12.94
C ARG A 353 5.61 14.24 13.11
N THR A 354 6.89 14.33 13.45
CA THR A 354 7.62 15.60 13.51
C THR A 354 7.65 16.28 12.15
N PHE A 355 7.98 15.53 11.09
CA PHE A 355 7.95 16.04 9.72
C PHE A 355 6.57 16.61 9.34
N LEU A 356 5.48 15.88 9.61
CA LEU A 356 4.11 16.35 9.31
C LEU A 356 3.76 17.63 10.10
N LYS A 357 4.18 17.73 11.35
CA LYS A 357 3.97 18.90 12.19
C LYS A 357 4.68 20.14 11.65
N GLU A 358 5.96 19.98 11.27
CA GLU A 358 6.75 21.05 10.66
C GLU A 358 6.22 21.43 9.27
N ALA A 359 5.79 20.44 8.50
CA ALA A 359 5.23 20.66 7.17
C ALA A 359 3.89 21.42 7.20
N LEU A 360 3.11 21.31 8.25
CA LEU A 360 1.80 21.99 8.38
C LEU A 360 1.90 23.33 9.12
N GLY A 361 2.90 23.53 9.95
CA GLY A 361 3.16 24.76 10.70
C GLY A 361 2.52 24.71 12.05
#